data_fe1da9b0b35c27bcd6e5519c8f96411c
#
_entry.id   fe1da9b0b35c27bcd6e5519c8f96411c
#
_cell.length_a   1.000
_cell.length_b   1.000
_cell.length_c   1.000
_cell.angle_alpha   90.00
_cell.angle_beta   90.00
_cell.angle_gamma   90.00
#
_symmetry.space_group_name_H-M   'P 1'
#
loop_
_entity.id
_entity.type
_entity.pdbx_description
1 polymer ?
#
loop_
_entity_poly.entity_id
_entity_poly.type
_entity_poly.pdbx_seq_one_letter_code
_entity_poly.pdbx_strand_id
1 'polypeptide(L)'
;MTPIQRCIVGKESNLNPIWLMRQAGRYLPEFREIRSKNQDFIKLCLSENLASEITLQPIERFNFDAAIIFSDILMLPYGLNQKVEFEKNFGPKLGNLNLDDLKNIDEVDFSFKLNSVYKAINITSNKINRDEKDLIGFVGAPWTILVYMINKISPKKKLKEDFFKDEFLINRLLSIIDKFLKIHIKNQVEAGATIIQIFDSWAGLLENNIPEYIYI
;
A
#
# COMPACT_ATOMS: atom_id res chain seq x y z
N MET A 1 -10.48 22.93 -1.34
CA MET A 1 -9.95 21.99 -0.32
C MET A 1 -11.10 21.17 0.20
N THR A 2 -10.95 19.86 0.21
CA THR A 2 -11.93 18.91 0.75
C THR A 2 -12.04 18.98 2.29
N PRO A 3 -13.06 18.38 2.92
CA PRO A 3 -13.18 18.33 4.36
C PRO A 3 -11.95 17.76 5.07
N ILE A 4 -11.38 16.64 4.57
CA ILE A 4 -10.19 16.04 5.18
C ILE A 4 -8.98 16.97 5.06
N GLN A 5 -8.74 17.56 3.90
CA GLN A 5 -7.62 18.50 3.72
C GLN A 5 -7.73 19.71 4.66
N ARG A 6 -8.93 20.25 4.86
CA ARG A 6 -9.15 21.36 5.81
C ARG A 6 -8.82 20.96 7.25
N CYS A 7 -9.19 19.75 7.66
CA CYS A 7 -8.82 19.23 8.98
C CYS A 7 -7.30 19.03 9.10
N ILE A 8 -6.65 18.46 8.10
CA ILE A 8 -5.19 18.19 8.13
C ILE A 8 -4.39 19.49 8.28
N VAL A 9 -4.80 20.55 7.57
CA VAL A 9 -4.10 21.85 7.64
C VAL A 9 -4.59 22.74 8.80
N GLY A 10 -5.46 22.23 9.68
CA GLY A 10 -5.93 22.95 10.87
C GLY A 10 -6.82 24.18 10.58
N LYS A 11 -7.44 24.26 9.40
CA LYS A 11 -8.30 25.40 9.03
C LYS A 11 -9.71 25.33 9.59
N GLU A 12 -10.18 24.14 9.92
CA GLU A 12 -11.52 23.93 10.51
C GLU A 12 -11.46 22.82 11.55
N SER A 13 -11.85 23.14 12.78
CA SER A 13 -11.87 22.20 13.91
C SER A 13 -13.23 21.50 14.10
N ASN A 14 -14.29 21.99 13.45
CA ASN A 14 -15.66 21.49 13.64
C ASN A 14 -16.09 20.45 12.59
N LEU A 15 -15.20 20.05 11.70
CA LEU A 15 -15.44 18.99 10.73
C LEU A 15 -14.98 17.65 11.29
N ASN A 16 -15.81 16.63 11.10
CA ASN A 16 -15.49 15.24 11.43
C ASN A 16 -15.55 14.39 10.14
N PRO A 17 -14.63 14.58 9.18
CA PRO A 17 -14.64 13.80 7.96
C PRO A 17 -14.30 12.34 8.27
N ILE A 18 -14.97 11.43 7.55
CA ILE A 18 -14.88 9.99 7.80
C ILE A 18 -14.34 9.26 6.58
N TRP A 19 -13.34 8.45 6.81
CA TRP A 19 -12.93 7.36 5.92
C TRP A 19 -12.49 6.15 6.77
N LEU A 20 -12.52 4.96 6.20
CA LEU A 20 -12.12 3.75 6.91
C LEU A 20 -10.99 3.05 6.17
N MET A 21 -9.96 2.63 6.91
CA MET A 21 -8.79 1.94 6.36
C MET A 21 -9.15 0.73 5.48
N ARG A 22 -10.21 0.01 5.82
CA ARG A 22 -10.73 -1.15 5.08
C ARG A 22 -12.18 -0.95 4.69
N GLN A 23 -12.47 0.16 4.00
CA GLN A 23 -13.85 0.48 3.59
C GLN A 23 -14.35 -0.38 2.43
N ALA A 24 -13.49 -0.88 1.54
CA ALA A 24 -13.83 -1.94 0.60
C ALA A 24 -13.56 -3.31 1.22
N GLY A 25 -14.51 -4.24 1.13
CA GLY A 25 -14.30 -5.54 1.75
C GLY A 25 -15.46 -6.52 1.62
N ARG A 26 -15.27 -7.71 2.22
CA ARG A 26 -16.20 -8.86 2.09
C ARG A 26 -17.59 -8.63 2.66
N TYR A 27 -17.83 -7.57 3.42
CA TYR A 27 -19.15 -7.19 3.88
C TYR A 27 -20.03 -6.61 2.77
N LEU A 28 -19.40 -6.08 1.69
CA LEU A 28 -20.10 -5.58 0.51
C LEU A 28 -20.47 -6.73 -0.43
N PRO A 29 -21.74 -6.89 -0.83
CA PRO A 29 -22.16 -7.91 -1.79
C PRO A 29 -21.45 -7.77 -3.14
N GLU A 30 -21.36 -6.55 -3.66
CA GLU A 30 -20.70 -6.19 -4.92
C GLU A 30 -19.21 -6.54 -4.91
N PHE A 31 -18.51 -6.33 -3.79
CA PHE A 31 -17.13 -6.78 -3.62
C PHE A 31 -17.04 -8.32 -3.69
N ARG A 32 -17.95 -9.03 -3.00
CA ARG A 32 -17.95 -10.50 -3.02
C ARG A 32 -18.18 -11.05 -4.42
N GLU A 33 -19.04 -10.41 -5.21
CA GLU A 33 -19.28 -10.81 -6.61
C GLU A 33 -18.01 -10.71 -7.44
N ILE A 34 -17.33 -9.55 -7.41
CA ILE A 34 -16.05 -9.37 -8.12
C ILE A 34 -15.02 -10.38 -7.62
N ARG A 35 -14.92 -10.57 -6.31
CA ARG A 35 -13.90 -11.43 -5.69
C ARG A 35 -14.14 -12.92 -6.00
N SER A 36 -15.39 -13.35 -6.20
CA SER A 36 -15.71 -14.72 -6.57
C SER A 36 -15.20 -15.09 -7.97
N LYS A 37 -15.21 -14.13 -8.88
CA LYS A 37 -14.73 -14.25 -10.26
C LYS A 37 -13.22 -14.02 -10.41
N ASN A 38 -12.58 -13.35 -9.43
CA ASN A 38 -11.19 -12.94 -9.45
C ASN A 38 -10.47 -13.40 -8.17
N GLN A 39 -10.06 -14.67 -8.15
CA GLN A 39 -9.48 -15.29 -6.94
C GLN A 39 -8.04 -14.87 -6.66
N ASP A 40 -7.27 -14.51 -7.68
CA ASP A 40 -5.91 -14.00 -7.53
C ASP A 40 -5.95 -12.54 -7.05
N PHE A 41 -5.50 -12.31 -5.82
CA PHE A 41 -5.58 -10.99 -5.19
C PHE A 41 -4.62 -9.98 -5.84
N ILE A 42 -3.42 -10.41 -6.22
CA ILE A 42 -2.44 -9.55 -6.89
C ILE A 42 -2.95 -9.13 -8.26
N LYS A 43 -3.48 -10.07 -9.04
CA LYS A 43 -4.07 -9.74 -10.34
C LYS A 43 -5.26 -8.80 -10.21
N LEU A 44 -6.04 -8.94 -9.14
CA LEU A 44 -7.15 -8.02 -8.87
C LEU A 44 -6.65 -6.60 -8.56
N CYS A 45 -5.62 -6.46 -7.73
CA CYS A 45 -4.97 -5.16 -7.45
C CYS A 45 -4.35 -4.54 -8.72
N LEU A 46 -3.89 -5.37 -9.66
CA LEU A 46 -3.31 -4.95 -10.94
C LEU A 46 -4.36 -4.81 -12.06
N SER A 47 -5.64 -5.01 -11.77
CA SER A 47 -6.74 -4.76 -12.72
C SER A 47 -7.25 -3.33 -12.55
N GLU A 48 -6.82 -2.41 -13.41
CA GLU A 48 -7.08 -0.97 -13.29
C GLU A 48 -8.57 -0.64 -13.14
N ASN A 49 -9.44 -1.29 -13.91
CA ASN A 49 -10.87 -1.05 -13.88
C ASN A 49 -11.54 -1.66 -12.63
N LEU A 50 -11.19 -2.91 -12.28
CA LEU A 50 -11.77 -3.56 -11.11
C LEU A 50 -11.29 -2.93 -9.80
N ALA A 51 -10.01 -2.53 -9.72
CA ALA A 51 -9.50 -1.83 -8.56
C ALA A 51 -10.19 -0.47 -8.36
N SER A 52 -10.42 0.28 -9.45
CA SER A 52 -11.20 1.52 -9.41
C SER A 52 -12.66 1.26 -8.99
N GLU A 53 -13.33 0.27 -9.58
CA GLU A 53 -14.71 -0.11 -9.24
C GLU A 53 -14.84 -0.45 -7.75
N ILE A 54 -13.97 -1.33 -7.23
CA ILE A 54 -13.96 -1.71 -5.81
C ILE A 54 -13.72 -0.49 -4.91
N THR A 55 -12.86 0.44 -5.33
CA THR A 55 -12.57 1.66 -4.57
C THR A 55 -13.81 2.54 -4.45
N LEU A 56 -14.65 2.60 -5.47
CA LEU A 56 -15.85 3.45 -5.50
C LEU A 56 -17.04 2.85 -4.74
N GLN A 57 -17.16 1.54 -4.63
CA GLN A 57 -18.28 0.86 -3.96
C GLN A 57 -18.62 1.44 -2.57
N PRO A 58 -17.67 1.65 -1.65
CA PRO A 58 -17.97 2.27 -0.35
C PRO A 58 -18.41 3.73 -0.45
N ILE A 59 -17.87 4.47 -1.42
CA ILE A 59 -18.22 5.87 -1.64
C ILE A 59 -19.66 6.01 -2.09
N GLU A 60 -20.07 5.18 -3.03
CA GLU A 60 -21.45 5.16 -3.55
C GLU A 60 -22.46 4.73 -2.47
N ARG A 61 -22.07 3.78 -1.62
CA ARG A 61 -22.95 3.21 -0.59
C ARG A 61 -23.06 4.06 0.68
N PHE A 62 -21.95 4.64 1.15
CA PHE A 62 -21.87 5.26 2.48
C PHE A 62 -21.52 6.76 2.43
N ASN A 63 -21.24 7.28 1.26
CA ASN A 63 -20.88 8.67 1.06
C ASN A 63 -19.71 9.15 1.96
N PHE A 64 -18.67 8.34 2.15
CA PHE A 64 -17.48 8.72 2.89
C PHE A 64 -16.79 9.95 2.26
N ASP A 65 -16.03 10.70 3.08
CA ASP A 65 -15.30 11.91 2.67
C ASP A 65 -14.02 11.61 1.87
N ALA A 66 -13.55 10.36 1.88
CA ALA A 66 -12.47 9.92 1.00
C ALA A 66 -12.65 8.48 0.51
N ALA A 67 -12.19 8.25 -0.72
CA ALA A 67 -11.90 6.93 -1.23
C ALA A 67 -10.46 6.55 -0.87
N ILE A 68 -10.21 5.28 -0.53
CA ILE A 68 -8.85 4.73 -0.48
C ILE A 68 -8.71 3.70 -1.60
N ILE A 69 -7.65 3.85 -2.41
CA ILE A 69 -7.45 2.97 -3.57
C ILE A 69 -7.39 1.49 -3.15
N PHE A 70 -8.08 0.63 -3.88
CA PHE A 70 -7.97 -0.81 -3.68
C PHE A 70 -6.64 -1.31 -4.23
N SER A 71 -5.72 -1.61 -3.34
CA SER A 71 -4.36 -2.07 -3.61
C SER A 71 -3.82 -2.82 -2.39
N ASP A 72 -2.51 -3.04 -2.33
CA ASP A 72 -1.83 -3.63 -1.17
C ASP A 72 -0.47 -2.97 -0.93
N ILE A 73 -0.02 -2.89 0.33
CA ILE A 73 1.32 -2.37 0.68
C ILE A 73 2.45 -3.21 0.07
N LEU A 74 2.17 -4.48 -0.24
CA LEU A 74 3.12 -5.40 -0.86
C LEU A 74 3.28 -5.19 -2.37
N MET A 75 2.61 -4.18 -2.95
CA MET A 75 2.92 -3.76 -4.32
C MET A 75 4.37 -3.28 -4.44
N LEU A 76 4.97 -2.70 -3.38
CA LEU A 76 6.38 -2.31 -3.42
C LEU A 76 7.31 -3.54 -3.60
N PRO A 77 7.32 -4.57 -2.73
CA PRO A 77 8.13 -5.77 -2.99
C PRO A 77 7.78 -6.48 -4.31
N TYR A 78 6.51 -6.48 -4.73
CA TYR A 78 6.12 -6.98 -6.04
C TYR A 78 6.79 -6.18 -7.18
N GLY A 79 6.79 -4.87 -7.13
CA GLY A 79 7.50 -3.99 -8.06
C GLY A 79 9.01 -4.26 -8.08
N LEU A 80 9.57 -4.59 -6.93
CA LEU A 80 10.97 -4.98 -6.72
C LEU A 80 11.28 -6.44 -7.12
N ASN A 81 10.43 -7.09 -7.90
CA ASN A 81 10.59 -8.47 -8.40
C ASN A 81 10.55 -9.56 -7.32
N GLN A 82 10.23 -9.24 -6.06
CA GLN A 82 9.96 -10.28 -5.08
C GLN A 82 8.58 -10.89 -5.35
N LYS A 83 8.51 -12.22 -5.45
CA LYS A 83 7.23 -12.91 -5.63
C LYS A 83 6.31 -12.62 -4.45
N VAL A 84 5.07 -12.22 -4.71
CA VAL A 84 4.03 -11.97 -3.69
C VAL A 84 2.80 -12.79 -4.05
N GLU A 85 2.35 -13.61 -3.11
CA GLU A 85 1.15 -14.44 -3.23
C GLU A 85 0.29 -14.29 -1.98
N PHE A 86 -1.02 -14.51 -2.13
CA PHE A 86 -1.95 -14.52 -1.00
C PHE A 86 -2.59 -15.90 -0.89
N GLU A 87 -2.23 -16.63 0.16
CA GLU A 87 -2.81 -17.94 0.44
C GLU A 87 -4.09 -17.80 1.28
N LYS A 88 -5.11 -18.58 0.92
CA LYS A 88 -6.39 -18.59 1.64
C LYS A 88 -6.15 -18.98 3.10
N ASN A 89 -6.63 -18.17 4.04
CA ASN A 89 -6.49 -18.31 5.50
C ASN A 89 -5.09 -18.10 6.08
N PHE A 90 -4.05 -17.89 5.27
CA PHE A 90 -2.67 -17.67 5.75
C PHE A 90 -2.21 -16.23 5.57
N GLY A 91 -2.79 -15.51 4.60
CA GLY A 91 -2.37 -14.15 4.28
C GLY A 91 -1.24 -14.09 3.25
N PRO A 92 -0.44 -13.02 3.26
CA PRO A 92 0.62 -12.84 2.28
C PRO A 92 1.79 -13.80 2.51
N LYS A 93 2.36 -14.26 1.38
CA LYS A 93 3.57 -15.08 1.30
C LYS A 93 4.48 -14.50 0.24
N LEU A 94 5.70 -14.16 0.62
CA LEU A 94 6.70 -13.62 -0.26
C LEU A 94 7.75 -14.67 -0.61
N GLY A 95 8.24 -14.62 -1.84
CA GLY A 95 9.33 -15.46 -2.30
C GLY A 95 10.68 -15.09 -1.68
N ASN A 96 11.72 -15.81 -2.07
CA ASN A 96 13.08 -15.49 -1.66
C ASN A 96 13.48 -14.12 -2.22
N LEU A 97 14.27 -13.40 -1.43
CA LEU A 97 14.97 -12.21 -1.91
C LEU A 97 16.13 -12.64 -2.80
N ASN A 98 16.18 -12.07 -3.99
CA ASN A 98 17.37 -12.15 -4.84
C ASN A 98 18.02 -10.76 -4.85
N LEU A 99 19.13 -10.62 -4.14
CA LEU A 99 19.84 -9.34 -4.01
C LEU A 99 20.41 -8.83 -5.33
N ASP A 100 20.75 -9.74 -6.25
CA ASP A 100 21.26 -9.34 -7.55
C ASP A 100 20.15 -8.81 -8.46
N ASP A 101 18.95 -9.38 -8.37
CA ASP A 101 17.78 -8.82 -9.05
C ASP A 101 17.45 -7.42 -8.52
N LEU A 102 17.51 -7.23 -7.19
CA LEU A 102 17.26 -5.92 -6.57
C LEU A 102 18.25 -4.83 -6.97
N LYS A 103 19.52 -5.19 -7.24
CA LYS A 103 20.55 -4.23 -7.69
C LYS A 103 20.28 -3.69 -9.09
N ASN A 104 19.66 -4.49 -9.93
CA ASN A 104 19.50 -4.24 -11.35
C ASN A 104 18.12 -3.67 -11.72
N ILE A 105 17.24 -3.48 -10.75
CA ILE A 105 15.93 -2.86 -10.99
C ILE A 105 16.12 -1.38 -11.26
N ASP A 106 15.70 -0.94 -12.43
CA ASP A 106 15.60 0.47 -12.71
C ASP A 106 14.22 1.06 -12.33
N GLU A 107 14.14 2.38 -12.32
CA GLU A 107 12.94 3.11 -11.91
C GLU A 107 11.81 3.01 -12.94
N VAL A 108 12.16 2.84 -14.20
CA VAL A 108 11.21 2.70 -15.31
C VAL A 108 10.53 1.34 -15.23
N ASP A 109 11.30 0.27 -15.09
CA ASP A 109 10.78 -1.09 -14.97
C ASP A 109 9.89 -1.25 -13.73
N PHE A 110 10.31 -0.70 -12.59
CA PHE A 110 9.51 -0.66 -11.38
C PHE A 110 8.17 0.05 -11.60
N SER A 111 8.22 1.25 -12.18
CA SER A 111 7.03 2.06 -12.44
C SER A 111 6.11 1.40 -13.47
N PHE A 112 6.68 0.80 -14.51
CA PHE A 112 5.92 0.06 -15.51
C PHE A 112 5.18 -1.14 -14.91
N LYS A 113 5.84 -1.88 -14.02
CA LYS A 113 5.26 -3.05 -13.36
C LYS A 113 4.07 -2.68 -12.46
N LEU A 114 4.06 -1.49 -11.87
CA LEU A 114 2.98 -0.97 -11.04
C LEU A 114 2.01 -0.04 -11.78
N ASN A 115 2.18 0.15 -13.09
CA ASN A 115 1.40 1.11 -13.86
C ASN A 115 -0.12 0.91 -13.75
N SER A 116 -0.58 -0.34 -13.61
CA SER A 116 -2.01 -0.63 -13.42
C SER A 116 -2.57 -0.03 -12.12
N VAL A 117 -1.76 0.05 -11.06
CA VAL A 117 -2.16 0.73 -9.80
C VAL A 117 -2.33 2.23 -10.05
N TYR A 118 -1.39 2.85 -10.76
CA TYR A 118 -1.46 4.28 -11.07
C TYR A 118 -2.63 4.59 -12.01
N LYS A 119 -2.89 3.74 -12.98
CA LYS A 119 -4.08 3.87 -13.85
C LYS A 119 -5.39 3.71 -13.07
N ALA A 120 -5.47 2.78 -12.10
CA ALA A 120 -6.64 2.64 -11.24
C ALA A 120 -6.89 3.91 -10.41
N ILE A 121 -5.83 4.55 -9.89
CA ILE A 121 -5.92 5.84 -9.21
C ILE A 121 -6.44 6.92 -10.15
N ASN A 122 -5.90 7.01 -11.37
CA ASN A 122 -6.34 7.99 -12.36
C ASN A 122 -7.81 7.81 -12.75
N ILE A 123 -8.24 6.58 -13.05
CA ILE A 123 -9.65 6.26 -13.34
C ILE A 123 -10.55 6.67 -12.18
N THR A 124 -10.16 6.35 -10.95
CA THR A 124 -10.94 6.68 -9.74
C THR A 124 -11.00 8.20 -9.52
N SER A 125 -9.87 8.90 -9.66
CA SER A 125 -9.76 10.35 -9.53
C SER A 125 -10.69 11.10 -10.49
N ASN A 126 -10.92 10.56 -11.69
CA ASN A 126 -11.83 11.14 -12.68
C ASN A 126 -13.32 10.83 -12.41
N LYS A 127 -13.62 9.90 -11.50
CA LYS A 127 -15.00 9.49 -11.18
C LYS A 127 -15.52 10.07 -9.86
N ILE A 128 -14.65 10.45 -8.92
CA ILE A 128 -15.06 11.07 -7.66
C ILE A 128 -15.23 12.58 -7.81
N ASN A 129 -16.10 13.18 -6.99
CA ASN A 129 -16.20 14.64 -6.90
C ASN A 129 -15.00 15.17 -6.09
N ARG A 130 -13.97 15.66 -6.78
CA ARG A 130 -12.70 16.13 -6.18
C ARG A 130 -12.82 17.42 -5.38
N ASP A 131 -13.93 18.14 -5.47
CA ASP A 131 -14.20 19.32 -4.65
C ASP A 131 -14.70 18.94 -3.24
N GLU A 132 -15.26 17.75 -3.10
CA GLU A 132 -15.87 17.24 -1.87
C GLU A 132 -15.11 16.07 -1.25
N LYS A 133 -14.45 15.24 -2.06
CA LYS A 133 -13.87 13.95 -1.64
C LYS A 133 -12.40 13.85 -1.99
N ASP A 134 -11.64 13.27 -1.08
CA ASP A 134 -10.25 12.91 -1.31
C ASP A 134 -10.10 11.52 -1.93
N LEU A 135 -9.01 11.34 -2.66
CA LEU A 135 -8.52 10.02 -3.04
C LEU A 135 -7.23 9.72 -2.30
N ILE A 136 -7.28 8.73 -1.42
CA ILE A 136 -6.14 8.29 -0.63
C ILE A 136 -5.38 7.22 -1.42
N GLY A 137 -4.14 7.54 -1.81
CA GLY A 137 -3.12 6.55 -2.12
C GLY A 137 -2.46 6.05 -0.84
N PHE A 138 -1.76 4.92 -0.88
CA PHE A 138 -1.09 4.44 0.32
C PHE A 138 0.14 3.59 0.02
N VAL A 139 0.97 3.46 1.06
CA VAL A 139 2.18 2.63 1.06
C VAL A 139 2.37 1.99 2.43
N GLY A 140 3.16 0.92 2.49
CA GLY A 140 3.69 0.43 3.75
C GLY A 140 4.89 1.28 4.18
N ALA A 141 5.04 1.53 5.48
CA ALA A 141 6.25 2.15 6.02
C ALA A 141 7.50 1.30 5.75
N PRO A 142 8.69 1.89 5.64
CA PRO A 142 9.93 1.17 5.32
C PRO A 142 10.16 -0.04 6.23
N TRP A 143 9.95 0.12 7.54
CA TRP A 143 10.06 -0.96 8.51
C TRP A 143 9.07 -2.10 8.23
N THR A 144 7.81 -1.80 8.06
CA THR A 144 6.78 -2.81 7.75
C THR A 144 7.09 -3.57 6.46
N ILE A 145 7.56 -2.89 5.42
CA ILE A 145 7.95 -3.52 4.15
C ILE A 145 9.17 -4.41 4.35
N LEU A 146 10.20 -3.93 5.06
CA LEU A 146 11.40 -4.70 5.38
C LEU A 146 11.04 -6.01 6.11
N VAL A 147 10.15 -5.92 7.11
CA VAL A 147 9.68 -7.09 7.87
C VAL A 147 9.05 -8.11 6.92
N TYR A 148 8.16 -7.71 6.02
CA TYR A 148 7.57 -8.64 5.06
C TYR A 148 8.60 -9.24 4.11
N MET A 149 9.51 -8.43 3.58
CA MET A 149 10.50 -8.87 2.60
C MET A 149 11.44 -9.94 3.19
N ILE A 150 11.92 -9.76 4.42
CA ILE A 150 12.83 -10.70 5.09
C ILE A 150 12.07 -11.88 5.70
N ASN A 151 10.97 -11.61 6.41
CA ASN A 151 10.21 -12.64 7.11
C ASN A 151 9.40 -13.54 6.16
N LYS A 152 9.07 -13.03 4.96
CA LYS A 152 8.32 -13.68 3.87
C LYS A 152 6.85 -14.01 4.18
N ILE A 153 6.45 -13.90 5.42
CA ILE A 153 5.08 -14.10 5.91
C ILE A 153 4.77 -13.03 6.95
N SER A 154 3.50 -12.85 7.25
CA SER A 154 3.06 -12.00 8.37
C SER A 154 3.67 -12.48 9.69
N PRO A 155 4.47 -11.69 10.41
CA PRO A 155 4.97 -12.06 11.72
C PRO A 155 3.81 -12.00 12.72
N LYS A 156 3.38 -13.13 13.27
CA LYS A 156 2.19 -13.17 14.16
C LYS A 156 2.38 -12.34 15.43
N LYS A 157 3.53 -12.47 16.11
CA LYS A 157 3.82 -11.78 17.38
C LYS A 157 5.28 -11.38 17.56
N LYS A 158 6.21 -11.96 16.83
CA LYS A 158 7.64 -11.65 16.89
C LYS A 158 8.33 -11.94 15.57
N LEU A 159 9.45 -11.27 15.37
CA LEU A 159 10.33 -11.50 14.24
C LEU A 159 11.06 -12.84 14.36
N LYS A 160 11.66 -13.31 13.26
CA LYS A 160 12.59 -14.44 13.32
C LYS A 160 13.79 -14.07 14.19
N GLU A 161 14.34 -15.05 14.93
CA GLU A 161 15.47 -14.85 15.84
C GLU A 161 16.74 -14.32 15.16
N ASP A 162 16.88 -14.58 13.87
CA ASP A 162 18.01 -14.14 13.06
C ASP A 162 17.73 -12.89 12.22
N PHE A 163 16.59 -12.20 12.45
CA PHE A 163 16.16 -11.06 11.64
C PHE A 163 17.23 -9.97 11.56
N PHE A 164 17.89 -9.65 12.68
CA PHE A 164 18.90 -8.59 12.79
C PHE A 164 20.35 -9.07 12.62
N LYS A 165 20.58 -10.34 12.29
CA LYS A 165 21.95 -10.87 12.20
C LYS A 165 22.78 -10.28 11.08
N ASP A 166 22.13 -9.89 9.97
CA ASP A 166 22.78 -9.31 8.81
C ASP A 166 22.41 -7.83 8.68
N GLU A 167 23.12 -7.00 9.44
CA GLU A 167 22.94 -5.55 9.44
C GLU A 167 23.24 -4.93 8.07
N PHE A 168 24.21 -5.46 7.35
CA PHE A 168 24.54 -4.98 6.00
C PHE A 168 23.38 -5.21 5.03
N LEU A 169 22.75 -6.39 5.10
CA LEU A 169 21.56 -6.71 4.31
C LEU A 169 20.40 -5.77 4.65
N ILE A 170 20.15 -5.55 5.93
CA ILE A 170 19.07 -4.66 6.41
C ILE A 170 19.25 -3.25 5.86
N ASN A 171 20.42 -2.66 6.09
CA ASN A 171 20.72 -1.29 5.63
C ASN A 171 20.60 -1.14 4.12
N ARG A 172 21.05 -2.15 3.39
CA ARG A 172 20.92 -2.17 1.94
C ARG A 172 19.48 -2.26 1.49
N LEU A 173 18.66 -3.12 2.10
CA LEU A 173 17.24 -3.24 1.79
C LEU A 173 16.49 -1.95 2.13
N LEU A 174 16.76 -1.33 3.27
CA LEU A 174 16.15 -0.06 3.65
C LEU A 174 16.45 1.05 2.63
N SER A 175 17.70 1.14 2.16
CA SER A 175 18.06 2.11 1.13
C SER A 175 17.29 1.90 -0.19
N ILE A 176 17.11 0.63 -0.60
CA ILE A 176 16.35 0.29 -1.80
C ILE A 176 14.86 0.58 -1.58
N ILE A 177 14.31 0.17 -0.44
CA ILE A 177 12.91 0.41 -0.08
C ILE A 177 12.64 1.92 -0.08
N ASP A 178 13.46 2.73 0.56
CA ASP A 178 13.29 4.19 0.64
C ASP A 178 13.27 4.82 -0.76
N LYS A 179 14.23 4.45 -1.61
CA LYS A 179 14.28 4.93 -3.00
C LYS A 179 12.97 4.63 -3.74
N PHE A 180 12.55 3.38 -3.78
CA PHE A 180 11.41 2.96 -4.58
C PHE A 180 10.06 3.33 -3.94
N LEU A 181 10.03 3.50 -2.61
CA LEU A 181 8.88 4.04 -1.90
C LEU A 181 8.60 5.48 -2.33
N LYS A 182 9.63 6.33 -2.40
CA LYS A 182 9.51 7.71 -2.89
C LYS A 182 8.97 7.76 -4.32
N ILE A 183 9.47 6.89 -5.19
CA ILE A 183 8.97 6.77 -6.57
C ILE A 183 7.49 6.34 -6.58
N HIS A 184 7.13 5.32 -5.79
CA HIS A 184 5.77 4.82 -5.72
C HIS A 184 4.80 5.87 -5.19
N ILE A 185 5.19 6.64 -4.16
CA ILE A 185 4.41 7.78 -3.65
C ILE A 185 4.23 8.84 -4.73
N LYS A 186 5.31 9.26 -5.37
CA LYS A 186 5.29 10.27 -6.45
C LYS A 186 4.31 9.84 -7.56
N ASN A 187 4.43 8.62 -8.04
CA ASN A 187 3.58 8.10 -9.11
C ASN A 187 2.10 8.04 -8.72
N GLN A 188 1.78 7.72 -7.45
CA GLN A 188 0.40 7.75 -6.95
C GLN A 188 -0.16 9.19 -6.92
N VAL A 189 0.64 10.16 -6.48
CA VAL A 189 0.25 11.59 -6.47
C VAL A 189 0.04 12.10 -7.88
N GLU A 190 0.96 11.83 -8.79
CA GLU A 190 0.87 12.22 -10.21
C GLU A 190 -0.34 11.57 -10.91
N ALA A 191 -0.73 10.38 -10.49
CA ALA A 191 -1.94 9.69 -10.96
C ALA A 191 -3.25 10.28 -10.42
N GLY A 192 -3.20 11.15 -9.39
CA GLY A 192 -4.36 11.86 -8.87
C GLY A 192 -4.72 11.57 -7.41
N ALA A 193 -3.89 10.83 -6.66
CA ALA A 193 -4.06 10.72 -5.21
C ALA A 193 -3.82 12.10 -4.56
N THR A 194 -4.73 12.49 -3.67
CA THR A 194 -4.69 13.81 -2.98
C THR A 194 -4.10 13.70 -1.57
N ILE A 195 -4.09 12.50 -1.03
CA ILE A 195 -3.53 12.16 0.28
C ILE A 195 -2.75 10.84 0.14
N ILE A 196 -1.63 10.72 0.84
CA ILE A 196 -0.89 9.47 0.97
C ILE A 196 -0.94 9.01 2.44
N GLN A 197 -1.48 7.81 2.64
CA GLN A 197 -1.47 7.14 3.94
C GLN A 197 -0.27 6.18 4.03
N ILE A 198 0.54 6.33 5.06
CA ILE A 198 1.64 5.41 5.36
C ILE A 198 1.18 4.44 6.46
N PHE A 199 1.23 3.14 6.16
CA PHE A 199 0.84 2.10 7.11
C PHE A 199 2.08 1.44 7.73
N ASP A 200 2.26 1.59 9.03
CA ASP A 200 3.30 0.90 9.77
C ASP A 200 2.72 -0.18 10.71
N SER A 201 2.21 -1.23 10.09
CA SER A 201 1.49 -2.31 10.79
C SER A 201 2.37 -3.11 11.77
N TRP A 202 3.69 -3.05 11.60
CA TRP A 202 4.65 -3.80 12.41
C TRP A 202 5.53 -2.92 13.30
N ALA A 203 5.20 -1.64 13.45
CA ALA A 203 5.91 -0.73 14.36
C ALA A 203 6.03 -1.30 15.80
N GLY A 204 4.97 -1.94 16.29
CA GLY A 204 4.97 -2.58 17.62
C GLY A 204 5.86 -3.81 17.78
N LEU A 205 6.53 -4.27 16.71
CA LEU A 205 7.55 -5.33 16.80
C LEU A 205 8.98 -4.78 16.99
N LEU A 206 9.15 -3.47 16.98
CA LEU A 206 10.39 -2.83 17.36
C LEU A 206 10.50 -2.87 18.89
N GLU A 207 11.53 -3.57 19.37
CA GLU A 207 11.88 -3.59 20.80
C GLU A 207 12.63 -2.29 21.16
N ASN A 208 12.77 -1.99 22.45
CA ASN A 208 13.33 -0.74 22.99
C ASN A 208 14.78 -0.39 22.54
N ASN A 209 15.46 -1.26 21.82
CA ASN A 209 16.78 -1.04 21.22
C ASN A 209 16.69 -0.94 19.70
N ILE A 210 15.91 0.03 19.22
CA ILE A 210 15.78 0.29 17.79
C ILE A 210 17.10 0.84 17.27
N PRO A 211 17.72 0.22 16.25
CA PRO A 211 18.83 0.84 15.58
C PRO A 211 18.40 2.21 15.02
N GLU A 212 19.15 3.28 15.30
CA GLU A 212 18.82 4.66 14.92
C GLU A 212 18.50 4.81 13.41
N TYR A 213 19.07 3.96 12.56
CA TYR A 213 18.88 3.99 11.11
C TYR A 213 17.51 3.52 10.59
N ILE A 214 16.62 3.04 11.45
CA ILE A 214 15.29 2.58 11.01
C ILE A 214 14.29 3.73 10.80
N TYR A 215 14.56 4.90 11.40
CA TYR A 215 13.67 6.06 11.39
C TYR A 215 14.27 7.37 10.82
N ILE A 216 15.37 7.29 10.09
CA ILE A 216 15.96 8.48 9.45
C ILE A 216 15.35 8.67 8.04
#